data_2d8b34392c0f49561588f4e0bfdb55c4
#
_entry.id   2d8b34392c0f49561588f4e0bfdb55c4
#
_cell.length_a   1.000
_cell.length_b   1.000
_cell.length_c   1.000
_cell.angle_alpha   90.00
_cell.angle_beta   90.00
_cell.angle_gamma   90.00
#
_symmetry.space_group_name_H-M   'P 1'
#
loop_
_entity.id
_entity.type
_entity.pdbx_description
1 polymer ?
#
loop_
_entity_poly.entity_id
_entity_poly.type
_entity_poly.pdbx_seq_one_letter_code
_entity_poly.pdbx_strand_id
1 'polypeptide(L)'
;MHKCLAACFLLLFGTSVIAESPYADEQGRQIKALSAERIAGLKAGHGLGYAKAAELNGYPGPKHVLELADDLDLDADQIRRTEALHETMRERAGALGRDLIAVETELEETFAGASMSRQRLVELVSRSARIEGQIRLIHLQAHLEQLELLDDEQVAEYMRLRGYGEKASGHRHQHRH
;
A
#
# COMPACT_ATOMS: atom_id res chain seq x y z
N MET A 1 -3.22 76.26 29.36
CA MET A 1 -2.46 75.32 28.56
C MET A 1 -2.81 73.88 29.08
N HIS A 2 -3.80 73.21 28.46
CA HIS A 2 -4.23 71.87 28.84
C HIS A 2 -3.79 70.89 27.74
N LYS A 3 -2.88 69.99 28.10
CA LYS A 3 -2.44 68.92 27.18
C LYS A 3 -3.33 67.69 27.40
N CYS A 4 -4.19 67.37 26.42
CA CYS A 4 -4.93 66.13 26.37
C CYS A 4 -3.99 65.02 25.86
N LEU A 5 -3.73 64.01 26.71
CA LEU A 5 -3.09 62.75 26.31
C LEU A 5 -4.21 61.79 25.78
N ALA A 6 -4.19 61.51 24.50
CA ALA A 6 -5.03 60.50 23.92
C ALA A 6 -4.31 59.15 24.05
N ALA A 7 -4.83 58.24 24.89
CA ALA A 7 -4.37 56.88 25.03
C ALA A 7 -4.96 56.03 23.87
N CYS A 8 -4.10 55.62 22.96
CA CYS A 8 -4.47 54.71 21.86
C CYS A 8 -4.45 53.25 22.41
N PHE A 9 -5.66 52.68 22.58
CA PHE A 9 -5.82 51.28 23.04
C PHE A 9 -5.75 50.38 21.83
N LEU A 10 -4.59 49.74 21.61
CA LEU A 10 -4.39 48.77 20.53
C LEU A 10 -5.06 47.44 20.91
N LEU A 11 -6.23 47.15 20.36
CA LEU A 11 -6.87 45.84 20.49
C LEU A 11 -6.13 44.83 19.58
N LEU A 12 -5.32 43.99 20.18
CA LEU A 12 -4.73 42.79 19.55
C LEU A 12 -5.82 41.74 19.39
N PHE A 13 -6.44 41.68 18.20
CA PHE A 13 -7.25 40.53 17.79
C PHE A 13 -6.32 39.36 17.56
N GLY A 14 -6.19 38.49 18.55
CA GLY A 14 -5.55 37.20 18.39
C GLY A 14 -6.40 36.31 17.45
N THR A 15 -5.99 36.13 16.20
CA THR A 15 -6.56 35.09 15.33
C THR A 15 -6.17 33.74 15.90
N SER A 16 -7.10 33.03 16.55
CA SER A 16 -6.93 31.63 16.91
C SER A 16 -6.84 30.82 15.61
N VAL A 17 -5.63 30.37 15.26
CA VAL A 17 -5.44 29.38 14.21
C VAL A 17 -5.96 28.06 14.78
N ILE A 18 -7.14 27.64 14.37
CA ILE A 18 -7.68 26.32 14.67
C ILE A 18 -6.87 25.38 13.80
N ALA A 19 -5.98 24.60 14.40
CA ALA A 19 -5.26 23.52 13.71
C ALA A 19 -6.26 22.37 13.48
N GLU A 20 -6.83 22.31 12.30
CA GLU A 20 -7.71 21.21 11.91
C GLU A 20 -6.91 19.90 11.82
N SER A 21 -7.47 18.82 12.39
CA SER A 21 -6.82 17.50 12.34
C SER A 21 -6.77 17.00 10.88
N PRO A 22 -5.62 16.45 10.43
CA PRO A 22 -5.53 15.84 9.09
C PRO A 22 -6.46 14.63 8.92
N TYR A 23 -7.08 14.14 9.99
CA TYR A 23 -8.01 13.00 10.00
C TYR A 23 -9.48 13.43 10.11
N ALA A 24 -9.79 14.73 10.05
CA ALA A 24 -11.15 15.22 10.24
C ALA A 24 -12.15 14.58 9.26
N ASP A 25 -11.77 14.46 7.99
CA ASP A 25 -12.61 13.87 6.93
C ASP A 25 -12.76 12.35 7.03
N GLU A 26 -11.96 11.68 7.88
CA GLU A 26 -11.98 10.24 8.04
C GLU A 26 -12.97 9.76 9.12
N GLN A 27 -13.48 10.66 9.94
CA GLN A 27 -14.39 10.32 11.05
C GLN A 27 -15.68 9.63 10.61
N GLY A 28 -16.15 9.90 9.38
CA GLY A 28 -17.36 9.30 8.79
C GLY A 28 -17.16 7.90 8.21
N ARG A 29 -15.94 7.36 8.16
CA ARG A 29 -15.68 6.02 7.64
C ARG A 29 -16.21 4.96 8.60
N GLN A 30 -16.71 3.86 8.05
CA GLN A 30 -17.14 2.69 8.84
C GLN A 30 -15.96 2.07 9.61
N ILE A 31 -14.81 1.93 8.96
CA ILE A 31 -13.53 1.56 9.55
C ILE A 31 -12.60 2.75 9.31
N LYS A 32 -12.29 3.53 10.34
CA LYS A 32 -11.59 4.81 10.17
C LYS A 32 -10.18 4.63 9.58
N ALA A 33 -9.51 3.55 9.92
CA ALA A 33 -8.18 3.21 9.42
C ALA A 33 -8.15 2.73 7.95
N LEU A 34 -9.29 2.38 7.35
CA LEU A 34 -9.35 1.81 5.99
C LEU A 34 -10.24 2.67 5.08
N SER A 35 -9.67 3.16 3.96
CA SER A 35 -10.48 3.79 2.91
C SER A 35 -11.32 2.76 2.16
N ALA A 36 -12.37 3.22 1.47
CA ALA A 36 -13.23 2.37 0.65
C ALA A 36 -12.43 1.63 -0.44
N GLU A 37 -11.45 2.32 -1.06
CA GLU A 37 -10.57 1.76 -2.10
C GLU A 37 -9.66 0.68 -1.52
N ARG A 38 -9.11 0.89 -0.30
CA ARG A 38 -8.30 -0.12 0.36
C ARG A 38 -9.12 -1.35 0.72
N ILE A 39 -10.34 -1.18 1.22
CA ILE A 39 -11.27 -2.28 1.50
C ILE A 39 -11.59 -3.07 0.22
N ALA A 40 -11.92 -2.38 -0.87
CA ALA A 40 -12.19 -3.01 -2.17
C ALA A 40 -10.98 -3.78 -2.69
N GLY A 41 -9.79 -3.18 -2.63
CA GLY A 41 -8.54 -3.80 -3.06
C GLY A 41 -8.18 -5.03 -2.23
N LEU A 42 -8.34 -4.99 -0.90
CA LEU A 42 -8.14 -6.14 -0.01
C LEU A 42 -9.08 -7.29 -0.37
N LYS A 43 -10.38 -7.02 -0.55
CA LYS A 43 -11.38 -8.03 -0.95
C LYS A 43 -11.07 -8.67 -2.30
N ALA A 44 -10.55 -7.88 -3.24
CA ALA A 44 -10.21 -8.34 -4.59
C ALA A 44 -8.83 -9.02 -4.67
N GLY A 45 -8.05 -9.05 -3.60
CA GLY A 45 -6.68 -9.60 -3.59
C GLY A 45 -5.69 -8.76 -4.40
N HIS A 46 -5.90 -7.45 -4.48
CA HIS A 46 -4.99 -6.54 -5.18
C HIS A 46 -3.68 -6.33 -4.43
N GLY A 47 -2.61 -6.03 -5.17
CA GLY A 47 -1.27 -5.86 -4.63
C GLY A 47 -1.08 -4.72 -3.64
N LEU A 48 -1.86 -3.63 -3.72
CA LEU A 48 -1.90 -2.49 -2.79
C LEU A 48 -0.52 -1.99 -2.34
N GLY A 49 0.50 -2.19 -3.17
CA GLY A 49 1.89 -1.82 -2.89
C GLY A 49 2.68 -2.83 -2.05
N TYR A 50 2.10 -3.98 -1.68
CA TYR A 50 2.78 -5.02 -0.88
C TYR A 50 4.05 -5.57 -1.55
N ALA A 51 4.07 -5.69 -2.89
CA ALA A 51 5.19 -6.24 -3.64
C ALA A 51 6.14 -5.19 -4.25
N LYS A 52 6.06 -3.91 -3.88
CA LYS A 52 6.95 -2.86 -4.43
C LYS A 52 8.44 -3.19 -4.29
N ALA A 53 8.85 -3.87 -3.21
CA ALA A 53 10.24 -4.27 -3.01
C ALA A 53 10.71 -5.28 -4.07
N ALA A 54 9.84 -6.16 -4.56
CA ALA A 54 10.14 -7.08 -5.65
C ALA A 54 10.09 -6.36 -7.01
N GLU A 55 8.98 -5.73 -7.33
CA GLU A 55 8.72 -5.04 -8.59
C GLU A 55 9.85 -4.05 -8.98
N LEU A 56 10.26 -3.19 -8.03
CA LEU A 56 11.28 -2.16 -8.27
C LEU A 56 12.73 -2.70 -8.28
N ASN A 57 12.93 -3.99 -7.99
CA ASN A 57 14.24 -4.63 -7.99
C ASN A 57 14.38 -5.76 -9.02
N GLY A 58 13.54 -5.77 -10.06
CA GLY A 58 13.70 -6.69 -11.19
C GLY A 58 12.95 -8.00 -11.05
N TYR A 59 11.95 -8.07 -10.18
CA TYR A 59 11.07 -9.23 -10.05
C TYR A 59 9.70 -8.90 -10.66
N PRO A 60 9.38 -9.35 -11.88
CA PRO A 60 8.12 -9.06 -12.56
C PRO A 60 6.91 -9.58 -11.78
N GLY A 61 5.83 -8.80 -11.79
CA GLY A 61 4.57 -9.23 -11.19
C GLY A 61 3.63 -9.89 -12.20
N PRO A 62 2.93 -11.00 -11.84
CA PRO A 62 2.16 -11.80 -12.80
C PRO A 62 1.07 -11.00 -13.52
N LYS A 63 0.42 -10.06 -12.83
CA LYS A 63 -0.59 -9.19 -13.46
C LYS A 63 -0.02 -8.40 -14.64
N HIS A 64 1.12 -7.73 -14.40
CA HIS A 64 1.73 -6.86 -15.40
C HIS A 64 2.45 -7.66 -16.50
N VAL A 65 2.90 -8.86 -16.20
CA VAL A 65 3.41 -9.80 -17.22
C VAL A 65 2.30 -10.19 -18.18
N LEU A 66 1.08 -10.50 -17.69
CA LEU A 66 -0.07 -10.78 -18.54
C LEU A 66 -0.52 -9.56 -19.36
N GLU A 67 -0.46 -8.36 -18.79
CA GLU A 67 -0.77 -7.11 -19.51
C GLU A 67 0.21 -6.81 -20.64
N LEU A 68 1.42 -7.35 -20.59
CA LEU A 68 2.51 -7.18 -21.56
C LEU A 68 2.81 -8.47 -22.33
N ALA A 69 1.90 -9.45 -22.34
CA ALA A 69 2.15 -10.78 -22.89
C ALA A 69 2.64 -10.76 -24.34
N ASP A 70 2.02 -9.92 -25.18
CA ASP A 70 2.40 -9.76 -26.60
C ASP A 70 3.76 -9.05 -26.75
N ASP A 71 4.01 -8.02 -25.94
CA ASP A 71 5.28 -7.26 -26.00
C ASP A 71 6.47 -8.07 -25.45
N LEU A 72 6.20 -9.07 -24.61
CA LEU A 72 7.19 -9.99 -24.06
C LEU A 72 7.33 -11.29 -24.86
N ASP A 73 6.60 -11.43 -25.98
CA ASP A 73 6.56 -12.64 -26.80
C ASP A 73 6.34 -13.93 -25.97
N LEU A 74 5.41 -13.87 -24.98
CA LEU A 74 5.14 -15.03 -24.13
C LEU A 74 4.55 -16.17 -24.93
N ASP A 75 5.07 -17.38 -24.71
CA ASP A 75 4.47 -18.58 -25.27
C ASP A 75 3.18 -18.99 -24.53
N ALA A 76 2.42 -19.91 -25.13
CA ALA A 76 1.14 -20.35 -24.59
C ALA A 76 1.26 -21.05 -23.22
N ASP A 77 2.40 -21.67 -22.91
CA ASP A 77 2.66 -22.29 -21.61
C ASP A 77 2.95 -21.23 -20.55
N GLN A 78 3.77 -20.25 -20.87
CA GLN A 78 4.07 -19.10 -20.01
C GLN A 78 2.78 -18.33 -19.66
N ILE A 79 1.94 -18.04 -20.64
CA ILE A 79 0.65 -17.35 -20.42
C ILE A 79 -0.21 -18.15 -19.44
N ARG A 80 -0.44 -19.44 -19.74
CA ARG A 80 -1.29 -20.30 -18.91
C ARG A 80 -0.78 -20.41 -17.46
N ARG A 81 0.54 -20.56 -17.26
CA ARG A 81 1.16 -20.67 -15.94
C ARG A 81 1.07 -19.35 -15.18
N THR A 82 1.28 -18.23 -15.86
CA THR A 82 1.15 -16.88 -15.26
C THR A 82 -0.29 -16.58 -14.87
N GLU A 83 -1.29 -16.97 -15.68
CA GLU A 83 -2.71 -16.86 -15.33
C GLU A 83 -3.05 -17.65 -14.06
N ALA A 84 -2.61 -18.90 -13.98
CA ALA A 84 -2.84 -19.76 -12.82
C ALA A 84 -2.17 -19.21 -11.56
N LEU A 85 -0.95 -18.71 -11.67
CA LEU A 85 -0.22 -18.05 -10.59
C LEU A 85 -0.94 -16.79 -10.10
N HIS A 86 -1.35 -15.92 -11.04
CA HIS A 86 -2.07 -14.68 -10.73
C HIS A 86 -3.40 -14.96 -10.02
N GLU A 87 -4.18 -15.92 -10.53
CA GLU A 87 -5.48 -16.25 -9.90
C GLU A 87 -5.30 -16.85 -8.50
N THR A 88 -4.37 -17.80 -8.32
CA THR A 88 -4.06 -18.38 -7.01
C THR A 88 -3.62 -17.31 -6.00
N MET A 89 -2.75 -16.39 -6.42
CA MET A 89 -2.32 -15.27 -5.60
C MET A 89 -3.52 -14.40 -5.19
N ARG A 90 -4.38 -14.03 -6.15
CA ARG A 90 -5.56 -13.18 -5.90
C ARG A 90 -6.56 -13.82 -4.93
N GLU A 91 -6.88 -15.09 -5.14
CA GLU A 91 -7.81 -15.83 -4.27
C GLU A 91 -7.31 -15.87 -2.82
N ARG A 92 -6.04 -16.25 -2.63
CA ARG A 92 -5.41 -16.35 -1.31
C ARG A 92 -5.30 -14.99 -0.62
N ALA A 93 -4.82 -13.96 -1.35
CA ALA A 93 -4.72 -12.60 -0.82
C ALA A 93 -6.10 -12.01 -0.49
N GLY A 94 -7.11 -12.24 -1.32
CA GLY A 94 -8.47 -11.79 -1.08
C GLY A 94 -9.15 -12.46 0.13
N ALA A 95 -8.86 -13.75 0.37
CA ALA A 95 -9.33 -14.43 1.57
C ALA A 95 -8.77 -13.77 2.84
N LEU A 96 -7.43 -13.59 2.90
CA LEU A 96 -6.78 -12.90 4.02
C LEU A 96 -7.19 -11.43 4.10
N GLY A 97 -7.46 -10.77 2.97
CA GLY A 97 -7.98 -9.40 2.94
C GLY A 97 -9.32 -9.26 3.64
N ARG A 98 -10.23 -10.23 3.49
CA ARG A 98 -11.51 -10.28 4.24
C ARG A 98 -11.27 -10.48 5.74
N ASP A 99 -10.31 -11.33 6.09
CA ASP A 99 -9.95 -11.56 7.50
C ASP A 99 -9.36 -10.30 8.14
N LEU A 100 -8.51 -9.58 7.42
CA LEU A 100 -7.94 -8.31 7.87
C LEU A 100 -9.05 -7.27 8.11
N ILE A 101 -9.98 -7.12 7.17
CA ILE A 101 -11.11 -6.20 7.30
C ILE A 101 -11.95 -6.56 8.54
N ALA A 102 -12.17 -7.84 8.81
CA ALA A 102 -12.92 -8.26 10.01
C ALA A 102 -12.20 -7.87 11.30
N VAL A 103 -10.88 -8.03 11.38
CA VAL A 103 -10.08 -7.62 12.55
C VAL A 103 -10.08 -6.11 12.73
N GLU A 104 -9.92 -5.34 11.66
CA GLU A 104 -9.96 -3.87 11.71
C GLU A 104 -11.37 -3.36 12.09
N THR A 105 -12.42 -4.03 11.64
CA THR A 105 -13.81 -3.75 12.09
C THR A 105 -13.94 -3.95 13.59
N GLU A 106 -13.46 -5.09 14.12
CA GLU A 106 -13.51 -5.40 15.54
C GLU A 106 -12.70 -4.39 16.39
N LEU A 107 -11.55 -3.95 15.88
CA LEU A 107 -10.73 -2.92 16.52
C LEU A 107 -11.52 -1.59 16.60
N GLU A 108 -12.13 -1.16 15.49
CA GLU A 108 -12.95 0.05 15.41
C GLU A 108 -14.15 -0.01 16.37
N GLU A 109 -14.92 -1.11 16.34
CA GLU A 109 -16.10 -1.29 17.20
C GLU A 109 -15.75 -1.29 18.69
N THR A 110 -14.61 -1.91 19.07
CA THR A 110 -14.15 -1.95 20.45
C THR A 110 -13.76 -0.57 20.97
N PHE A 111 -13.13 0.27 20.12
CA PHE A 111 -12.83 1.67 20.47
C PHE A 111 -14.11 2.51 20.50
N ALA A 112 -14.98 2.40 19.50
CA ALA A 112 -16.23 3.16 19.43
C ALA A 112 -17.16 2.86 20.62
N GLY A 113 -17.18 1.61 21.10
CA GLY A 113 -17.93 1.17 22.27
C GLY A 113 -17.25 1.47 23.61
N ALA A 114 -16.10 2.17 23.63
CA ALA A 114 -15.29 2.46 24.84
C ALA A 114 -14.99 1.21 25.71
N SER A 115 -14.90 0.03 25.08
CA SER A 115 -14.70 -1.27 25.75
C SER A 115 -13.27 -1.82 25.58
N MET A 116 -12.35 -1.04 24.99
CA MET A 116 -10.98 -1.46 24.71
C MET A 116 -10.18 -1.65 26.00
N SER A 117 -9.68 -2.85 26.20
CA SER A 117 -8.71 -3.17 27.25
C SER A 117 -7.28 -3.25 26.63
N ARG A 118 -6.25 -3.09 27.47
CA ARG A 118 -4.86 -3.25 27.03
C ARG A 118 -4.59 -4.64 26.42
N GLN A 119 -5.15 -5.69 27.00
CA GLN A 119 -5.01 -7.06 26.52
C GLN A 119 -5.66 -7.22 25.14
N ARG A 120 -6.89 -6.71 24.98
CA ARG A 120 -7.63 -6.78 23.71
C ARG A 120 -6.94 -6.01 22.60
N LEU A 121 -6.37 -4.84 22.92
CA LEU A 121 -5.57 -4.06 21.97
C LEU A 121 -4.38 -4.86 21.44
N VAL A 122 -3.59 -5.47 22.34
CA VAL A 122 -2.43 -6.29 21.93
C VAL A 122 -2.86 -7.47 21.04
N GLU A 123 -3.96 -8.13 21.38
CA GLU A 123 -4.50 -9.25 20.62
C GLU A 123 -4.89 -8.83 19.18
N LEU A 124 -5.72 -7.79 19.05
CA LEU A 124 -6.22 -7.33 17.75
C LEU A 124 -5.09 -6.80 16.87
N VAL A 125 -4.19 -5.98 17.40
CA VAL A 125 -3.04 -5.44 16.66
C VAL A 125 -2.10 -6.56 16.21
N SER A 126 -1.82 -7.54 17.07
CA SER A 126 -0.97 -8.68 16.70
C SER A 126 -1.61 -9.56 15.62
N ARG A 127 -2.94 -9.72 15.65
CA ARG A 127 -3.69 -10.47 14.64
C ARG A 127 -3.69 -9.73 13.30
N SER A 128 -3.97 -8.44 13.29
CA SER A 128 -3.92 -7.58 12.10
C SER A 128 -2.53 -7.63 11.44
N ALA A 129 -1.47 -7.38 12.21
CA ALA A 129 -0.10 -7.40 11.71
C ALA A 129 0.31 -8.75 11.10
N ARG A 130 -0.13 -9.86 11.70
CA ARG A 130 0.14 -11.20 11.17
C ARG A 130 -0.55 -11.43 9.82
N ILE A 131 -1.82 -11.02 9.69
CA ILE A 131 -2.57 -11.17 8.45
C ILE A 131 -1.97 -10.28 7.35
N GLU A 132 -1.62 -9.03 7.65
CA GLU A 132 -0.92 -8.14 6.69
C GLU A 132 0.41 -8.73 6.23
N GLY A 133 1.19 -9.29 7.14
CA GLY A 133 2.44 -10.01 6.80
C GLY A 133 2.20 -11.18 5.86
N GLN A 134 1.13 -11.95 6.06
CA GLN A 134 0.75 -13.07 5.19
C GLN A 134 0.30 -12.60 3.80
N ILE A 135 -0.51 -11.54 3.71
CA ILE A 135 -0.90 -10.94 2.41
C ILE A 135 0.35 -10.50 1.66
N ARG A 136 1.25 -9.79 2.32
CA ARG A 136 2.51 -9.34 1.72
C ARG A 136 3.36 -10.52 1.23
N LEU A 137 3.46 -11.58 2.01
CA LEU A 137 4.22 -12.79 1.65
C LEU A 137 3.66 -13.44 0.37
N ILE A 138 2.33 -13.57 0.26
CA ILE A 138 1.68 -14.13 -0.94
C ILE A 138 2.05 -13.33 -2.19
N HIS A 139 2.00 -12.00 -2.13
CA HIS A 139 2.36 -11.17 -3.27
C HIS A 139 3.84 -11.27 -3.62
N LEU A 140 4.74 -11.25 -2.63
CA LEU A 140 6.18 -11.38 -2.87
C LEU A 140 6.56 -12.76 -3.42
N GLN A 141 5.94 -13.83 -2.94
CA GLN A 141 6.12 -15.18 -3.48
C GLN A 141 5.69 -15.26 -4.94
N ALA A 142 4.55 -14.66 -5.31
CA ALA A 142 4.11 -14.64 -6.69
C ALA A 142 5.10 -13.92 -7.63
N HIS A 143 5.82 -12.90 -7.17
CA HIS A 143 6.89 -12.26 -7.94
C HIS A 143 8.12 -13.17 -8.10
N LEU A 144 8.48 -13.95 -7.07
CA LEU A 144 9.56 -14.94 -7.17
C LEU A 144 9.21 -16.05 -8.16
N GLU A 145 8.00 -16.61 -8.04
CA GLU A 145 7.51 -17.67 -8.93
C GLU A 145 7.37 -17.16 -10.38
N GLN A 146 6.94 -15.90 -10.58
CA GLN A 146 6.85 -15.30 -11.90
C GLN A 146 8.22 -15.14 -12.56
N LEU A 147 9.25 -14.79 -11.81
CA LEU A 147 10.61 -14.67 -12.34
C LEU A 147 11.11 -16.02 -12.90
N GLU A 148 10.72 -17.14 -12.30
CA GLU A 148 11.09 -18.50 -12.75
C GLU A 148 10.37 -18.91 -14.06
N LEU A 149 9.31 -18.19 -14.46
CA LEU A 149 8.54 -18.44 -15.68
C LEU A 149 9.10 -17.69 -16.90
N LEU A 150 9.94 -16.68 -16.69
CA LEU A 150 10.47 -15.82 -17.74
C LEU A 150 11.95 -16.10 -17.96
N ASP A 151 12.44 -15.85 -19.17
CA ASP A 151 13.86 -15.81 -19.45
C ASP A 151 14.46 -14.41 -19.17
N ASP A 152 15.80 -14.32 -19.21
CA ASP A 152 16.52 -13.08 -18.94
C ASP A 152 16.18 -11.93 -19.90
N GLU A 153 15.87 -12.26 -21.17
CA GLU A 153 15.53 -11.27 -22.20
C GLU A 153 14.12 -10.71 -21.93
N GLN A 154 13.17 -11.57 -21.57
CA GLN A 154 11.81 -11.17 -21.19
C GLN A 154 11.81 -10.32 -19.91
N VAL A 155 12.63 -10.67 -18.94
CA VAL A 155 12.77 -9.86 -17.70
C VAL A 155 13.37 -8.49 -18.01
N ALA A 156 14.41 -8.43 -18.86
CA ALA A 156 15.02 -7.15 -19.26
C ALA A 156 14.03 -6.26 -20.00
N GLU A 157 13.26 -6.84 -20.93
CA GLU A 157 12.23 -6.14 -21.69
C GLU A 157 11.08 -5.66 -20.80
N TYR A 158 10.62 -6.52 -19.85
CA TYR A 158 9.65 -6.11 -18.83
C TYR A 158 10.11 -4.87 -18.09
N MET A 159 11.35 -4.86 -17.58
CA MET A 159 11.90 -3.71 -16.85
C MET A 159 11.96 -2.45 -17.70
N ARG A 160 12.29 -2.58 -18.99
CA ARG A 160 12.29 -1.49 -19.97
C ARG A 160 10.88 -0.94 -20.19
N LEU A 161 9.91 -1.80 -20.46
CA LEU A 161 8.51 -1.42 -20.72
C LEU A 161 7.86 -0.77 -19.50
N ARG A 162 8.23 -1.21 -18.30
CA ARG A 162 7.76 -0.63 -17.03
C ARG A 162 8.49 0.67 -16.63
N GLY A 163 9.51 1.11 -17.39
CA GLY A 163 10.26 2.34 -17.12
C GLY A 163 11.17 2.27 -15.89
N TYR A 164 11.58 1.07 -15.48
CA TYR A 164 12.45 0.88 -14.30
C TYR A 164 13.95 0.92 -14.62
N GLY A 165 14.34 0.83 -15.89
CA GLY A 165 15.74 0.67 -16.30
C GLY A 165 16.58 1.96 -16.35
N GLU A 166 15.98 3.12 -16.55
CA GLU A 166 16.72 4.35 -16.85
C GLU A 166 17.29 5.08 -15.62
N LYS A 167 16.77 4.83 -14.42
CA LYS A 167 17.24 5.51 -13.19
C LYS A 167 18.38 4.81 -12.45
N ALA A 168 18.64 3.54 -12.74
CA ALA A 168 19.70 2.77 -12.07
C ALA A 168 21.11 3.12 -12.58
N SER A 169 21.26 3.65 -13.79
CA SER A 169 22.56 4.04 -14.38
C SER A 169 23.12 5.37 -13.87
N GLY A 170 22.30 6.23 -13.26
CA GLY A 170 22.70 7.55 -12.77
C GLY A 170 23.47 7.56 -11.44
N HIS A 171 23.47 6.47 -10.67
CA HIS A 171 24.07 6.44 -9.32
C HIS A 171 25.35 5.60 -9.17
N ARG A 172 25.86 4.99 -10.26
CA ARG A 172 27.04 4.10 -10.17
C ARG A 172 28.39 4.76 -10.52
N HIS A 173 28.46 6.08 -10.70
CA HIS A 173 29.69 6.79 -11.10
C HIS A 173 30.11 7.93 -10.18
N GLN A 174 30.06 7.78 -8.85
CA GLN A 174 30.69 8.77 -7.95
C GLN A 174 31.26 8.17 -6.66
N HIS A 175 32.04 7.09 -6.72
CA HIS A 175 33.00 6.78 -5.67
C HIS A 175 34.18 5.99 -6.25
N ARG A 176 35.07 6.71 -6.91
CA ARG A 176 36.47 6.33 -7.10
C ARG A 176 37.29 7.61 -7.08
N HIS A 177 37.72 8.00 -5.88
CA HIS A 177 39.01 8.64 -5.64
C HIS A 177 39.36 8.51 -4.17
#